data_fdc9de9aacf8108b6da3cb73d02c7988
#
_entry.id   fdc9de9aacf8108b6da3cb73d02c7988
#
_cell.length_a   1.000
_cell.length_b   1.000
_cell.length_c   1.000
_cell.angle_alpha   90.00
_cell.angle_beta   90.00
_cell.angle_gamma   90.00
#
_symmetry.space_group_name_H-M   'P 1'
#
loop_
_entity.id
_entity.type
_entity.pdbx_description
1 polymer ?
#
loop_
_entity_poly.entity_id
_entity_poly.type
_entity_poly.pdbx_seq_one_letter_code
_entity_poly.pdbx_strand_id
1 'polypeptide(L)'
;VVSAGEPVILLPGQQFEVSAPQGSIHVAGPDTRLPDSSLFKTNPAVNVPYLVETDPRFTNQKTWLGSDYMQKAFSQNGDNMLKRLGDGFYEQRLIREQVVALTGQRYLDGYSNDEEQFKALMDAGIAFGKQYNLTPGVALTAEQMALLTGDIVWLVNTTVTLPDGSTQTVQVPQVYARVKPGDVNSAGALIAGRDMVMKLDGDLFNSGKLAGKQTVQLSAENIHNQAGSIQGANVSLTARTDINSTGGLLQATDSLLAMAGRDISLTTTTRTAQSDAGQNHFERTSID
;
A
#
# COMPACT_ATOMS: atom_id res chain seq x y z
N VAL A 1 14.57 3.44 -7.48
CA VAL A 1 15.41 3.51 -6.29
C VAL A 1 15.01 4.79 -5.55
N VAL A 2 14.40 4.66 -4.38
CA VAL A 2 14.15 5.82 -3.50
C VAL A 2 15.47 6.07 -2.78
N SER A 3 16.06 7.25 -2.99
CA SER A 3 17.26 7.64 -2.26
C SER A 3 16.92 7.91 -0.80
N ALA A 4 17.85 7.61 0.10
CA ALA A 4 17.70 7.96 1.51
C ALA A 4 17.44 9.49 1.64
N GLY A 5 16.48 9.88 2.47
CA GLY A 5 16.11 11.28 2.69
C GLY A 5 15.18 11.90 1.64
N GLU A 6 14.79 11.16 0.60
CA GLU A 6 13.78 11.63 -0.36
C GLU A 6 12.37 11.20 0.03
N PRO A 7 11.35 12.06 -0.19
CA PRO A 7 9.96 11.68 0.03
C PRO A 7 9.56 10.48 -0.84
N VAL A 8 8.85 9.52 -0.23
CA VAL A 8 8.30 8.36 -0.94
C VAL A 8 6.97 8.75 -1.58
N ILE A 9 6.99 8.98 -2.90
CA ILE A 9 5.81 9.36 -3.68
C ILE A 9 5.34 8.14 -4.48
N LEU A 10 4.07 7.79 -4.30
CA LEU A 10 3.45 6.61 -4.91
C LEU A 10 2.35 7.01 -5.87
N LEU A 11 2.36 6.40 -7.06
CA LEU A 11 1.26 6.48 -8.00
C LEU A 11 0.12 5.53 -7.58
N PRO A 12 -1.12 5.75 -8.09
CA PRO A 12 -2.23 4.85 -7.82
C PRO A 12 -1.87 3.38 -8.09
N GLY A 13 -2.10 2.52 -7.10
CA GLY A 13 -1.83 1.09 -7.18
C GLY A 13 -0.38 0.67 -6.89
N GLN A 14 0.53 1.61 -6.65
CA GLN A 14 1.86 1.30 -6.14
C GLN A 14 1.81 1.06 -4.64
N GLN A 15 2.68 0.18 -4.15
CA GLN A 15 2.86 -0.07 -2.73
C GLN A 15 4.35 0.04 -2.37
N PHE A 16 4.61 0.46 -1.13
CA PHE A 16 5.95 0.56 -0.57
C PHE A 16 5.93 0.08 0.88
N GLU A 17 7.02 -0.55 1.29
CA GLU A 17 7.18 -1.05 2.65
C GLU A 17 8.56 -0.66 3.17
N VAL A 18 8.62 -0.31 4.45
CA VAL A 18 9.87 -0.08 5.17
C VAL A 18 9.86 -0.89 6.46
N SER A 19 10.99 -1.55 6.76
CA SER A 19 11.21 -2.16 8.06
C SER A 19 11.36 -1.11 9.14
N ALA A 20 10.69 -1.34 10.26
CA ALA A 20 10.80 -0.54 11.47
C ALA A 20 11.08 -1.45 12.67
N PRO A 21 11.65 -0.93 13.80
CA PRO A 21 12.07 -1.77 14.93
C PRO A 21 10.98 -2.65 15.54
N GLN A 22 9.71 -2.28 15.37
CA GLN A 22 8.56 -2.99 15.94
C GLN A 22 7.58 -3.53 14.87
N GLY A 23 8.05 -3.76 13.67
CA GLY A 23 7.25 -4.22 12.53
C GLY A 23 7.51 -3.40 11.29
N SER A 24 6.83 -3.73 10.19
CA SER A 24 6.96 -3.01 8.92
C SER A 24 5.88 -1.95 8.78
N ILE A 25 6.20 -0.86 8.09
CA ILE A 25 5.26 0.18 7.70
C ILE A 25 4.94 0.01 6.22
N HIS A 26 3.67 -0.15 5.92
CA HIS A 26 3.14 -0.32 4.58
C HIS A 26 2.39 0.94 4.15
N VAL A 27 2.60 1.35 2.92
CA VAL A 27 1.88 2.44 2.29
C VAL A 27 1.49 2.07 0.87
N ALA A 28 0.29 2.46 0.46
CA ALA A 28 -0.20 2.31 -0.91
C ALA A 28 -0.49 3.70 -1.50
N GLY A 29 -0.19 3.88 -2.77
CA GLY A 29 -0.58 5.09 -3.48
C GLY A 29 -2.11 5.20 -3.54
N PRO A 30 -2.71 6.30 -3.05
CA PRO A 30 -4.15 6.50 -3.13
C PRO A 30 -4.60 6.61 -4.59
N ASP A 31 -5.83 6.22 -4.88
CA ASP A 31 -6.39 6.41 -6.22
C ASP A 31 -6.74 7.89 -6.44
N THR A 32 -5.86 8.58 -7.13
CA THR A 32 -5.97 10.01 -7.45
C THR A 32 -6.61 10.28 -8.80
N ARG A 33 -7.07 9.25 -9.51
CA ARG A 33 -7.83 9.42 -10.74
C ARG A 33 -9.20 10.00 -10.42
N LEU A 34 -9.62 10.95 -11.22
CA LEU A 34 -10.94 11.54 -11.03
C LEU A 34 -12.03 10.49 -11.32
N PRO A 35 -13.06 10.41 -10.46
CA PRO A 35 -14.12 9.43 -10.63
C PRO A 35 -14.98 9.78 -11.85
N ASP A 36 -15.31 8.75 -12.63
CA ASP A 36 -16.31 8.83 -13.70
C ASP A 36 -17.63 8.22 -13.20
N SER A 37 -18.37 9.01 -12.43
CA SER A 37 -19.63 8.58 -11.81
C SER A 37 -20.50 9.80 -11.53
N SER A 38 -21.80 9.68 -11.77
CA SER A 38 -22.78 10.71 -11.46
C SER A 38 -22.91 11.05 -9.97
N LEU A 39 -22.30 10.23 -9.11
CA LEU A 39 -22.23 10.44 -7.66
C LEU A 39 -21.29 11.60 -7.30
N PHE A 40 -20.34 11.93 -8.17
CA PHE A 40 -19.31 12.93 -7.93
C PHE A 40 -19.29 14.00 -9.02
N LYS A 41 -18.97 15.21 -8.61
CA LYS A 41 -18.77 16.35 -9.52
C LYS A 41 -17.34 16.87 -9.35
N THR A 42 -16.64 17.08 -10.45
CA THR A 42 -15.35 17.76 -10.45
C THR A 42 -15.54 19.27 -10.44
N ASN A 43 -14.90 19.96 -9.52
CA ASN A 43 -14.95 21.40 -9.37
C ASN A 43 -13.54 22.01 -9.43
N PRO A 44 -13.09 22.47 -10.62
CA PRO A 44 -11.74 23.01 -10.79
C PRO A 44 -11.58 24.45 -10.31
N ALA A 45 -12.65 25.11 -9.87
CA ALA A 45 -12.60 26.51 -9.45
C ALA A 45 -11.62 26.72 -8.28
N VAL A 46 -10.81 27.78 -8.34
CA VAL A 46 -9.71 28.06 -7.40
C VAL A 46 -10.22 28.29 -5.97
N ASN A 47 -11.39 28.86 -5.83
CA ASN A 47 -11.99 29.22 -4.54
C ASN A 47 -12.76 28.09 -3.85
N VAL A 48 -12.76 26.89 -4.42
CA VAL A 48 -13.42 25.72 -3.84
C VAL A 48 -12.38 24.87 -3.10
N PRO A 49 -12.66 24.46 -1.85
CA PRO A 49 -11.66 23.82 -1.01
C PRO A 49 -11.33 22.37 -1.39
N TYR A 50 -12.12 21.75 -2.27
CA TYR A 50 -11.90 20.38 -2.77
C TYR A 50 -12.24 20.26 -4.26
N LEU A 51 -11.55 19.37 -4.97
CA LEU A 51 -11.71 19.13 -6.39
C LEU A 51 -12.89 18.23 -6.71
N VAL A 52 -13.09 17.15 -5.92
CA VAL A 52 -14.19 16.20 -6.08
C VAL A 52 -15.23 16.46 -5.01
N GLU A 53 -16.43 16.75 -5.46
CA GLU A 53 -17.60 17.01 -4.64
C GLU A 53 -18.60 15.87 -4.76
N THR A 54 -19.01 15.31 -3.63
CA THR A 54 -20.03 14.25 -3.59
C THR A 54 -21.43 14.86 -3.67
N ASP A 55 -22.33 14.25 -4.45
CA ASP A 55 -23.72 14.67 -4.54
C ASP A 55 -24.37 14.66 -3.12
N PRO A 56 -24.88 15.80 -2.62
CA PRO A 56 -25.46 15.91 -1.27
C PRO A 56 -26.56 14.89 -0.98
N ARG A 57 -27.25 14.41 -2.00
CA ARG A 57 -28.30 13.38 -1.85
C ARG A 57 -27.75 12.05 -1.32
N PHE A 58 -26.49 11.71 -1.64
CA PHE A 58 -25.85 10.49 -1.18
C PHE A 58 -25.19 10.63 0.20
N THR A 59 -24.89 11.86 0.61
CA THR A 59 -24.35 12.13 1.96
C THR A 59 -25.44 12.34 3.00
N ASN A 60 -26.72 12.23 2.63
CA ASN A 60 -27.87 12.58 3.48
C ASN A 60 -27.75 14.01 4.05
N GLN A 61 -27.14 14.93 3.31
CA GLN A 61 -26.84 16.32 3.72
C GLN A 61 -25.99 16.41 5.00
N LYS A 62 -25.42 15.31 5.46
CA LYS A 62 -24.49 15.31 6.60
C LYS A 62 -23.16 15.98 6.18
N THR A 63 -22.62 16.81 7.06
CA THR A 63 -21.25 17.29 6.94
C THR A 63 -20.29 16.18 7.41
N TRP A 64 -19.54 15.65 6.48
CA TRP A 64 -18.57 14.59 6.75
C TRP A 64 -17.22 15.18 7.18
N LEU A 65 -16.60 14.55 8.18
CA LEU A 65 -15.25 14.93 8.60
C LEU A 65 -14.28 14.80 7.42
N GLY A 66 -13.49 15.84 7.17
CA GLY A 66 -12.48 15.89 6.12
C GLY A 66 -11.09 16.23 6.65
N SER A 67 -10.09 16.12 5.80
CA SER A 67 -8.70 16.38 6.14
C SER A 67 -8.34 17.85 6.35
N ASP A 68 -9.29 18.79 6.14
CA ASP A 68 -9.16 20.17 6.61
C ASP A 68 -8.96 20.23 8.13
N TYR A 69 -9.41 19.23 8.86
CA TYR A 69 -9.11 19.04 10.29
C TYR A 69 -7.60 19.01 10.55
N MET A 70 -6.85 18.25 9.75
CA MET A 70 -5.37 18.21 9.85
C MET A 70 -4.74 19.52 9.37
N GLN A 71 -5.22 20.09 8.26
CA GLN A 71 -4.71 21.35 7.74
C GLN A 71 -4.79 22.46 8.79
N LYS A 72 -5.93 22.58 9.47
CA LYS A 72 -6.15 23.54 10.56
C LYS A 72 -5.21 23.30 11.75
N ALA A 73 -4.95 22.06 12.10
CA ALA A 73 -4.03 21.71 13.18
C ALA A 73 -2.59 22.16 12.93
N PHE A 74 -2.18 22.36 11.67
CA PHE A 74 -0.89 22.90 11.25
C PHE A 74 -0.97 24.38 10.80
N SER A 75 -2.01 25.09 11.22
CA SER A 75 -2.23 26.51 10.89
C SER A 75 -2.33 26.81 9.39
N GLN A 76 -2.72 25.83 8.59
CA GLN A 76 -3.06 26.03 7.20
C GLN A 76 -4.51 26.54 7.13
N ASN A 77 -4.71 27.84 7.00
CA ASN A 77 -6.02 28.49 7.00
C ASN A 77 -6.16 29.45 5.81
N GLY A 78 -7.38 29.59 5.32
CA GLY A 78 -7.72 30.57 4.29
C GLY A 78 -6.88 30.41 3.02
N ASP A 79 -6.22 31.48 2.57
CA ASP A 79 -5.46 31.50 1.31
C ASP A 79 -4.23 30.58 1.30
N ASN A 80 -3.76 30.15 2.49
CA ASN A 80 -2.64 29.21 2.61
C ASN A 80 -3.10 27.73 2.65
N MET A 81 -4.42 27.48 2.62
CA MET A 81 -4.97 26.13 2.61
C MET A 81 -4.96 25.57 1.20
N LEU A 82 -4.18 24.53 0.97
CA LEU A 82 -4.18 23.85 -0.32
C LEU A 82 -5.51 23.12 -0.55
N LYS A 83 -5.95 23.12 -1.81
CA LYS A 83 -7.13 22.40 -2.24
C LYS A 83 -6.97 20.91 -1.98
N ARG A 84 -7.99 20.27 -1.43
CA ARG A 84 -8.03 18.82 -1.21
C ARG A 84 -8.56 18.11 -2.47
N LEU A 85 -8.18 16.85 -2.65
CA LEU A 85 -8.70 16.05 -3.76
C LEU A 85 -10.22 15.90 -3.70
N GLY A 86 -10.78 15.61 -2.53
CA GLY A 86 -12.21 15.41 -2.36
C GLY A 86 -12.77 15.98 -1.07
N ASP A 87 -14.10 16.03 -0.97
CA ASP A 87 -14.80 16.33 0.27
C ASP A 87 -14.61 15.22 1.32
N GLY A 88 -15.13 15.42 2.52
CA GLY A 88 -14.95 14.47 3.62
C GLY A 88 -15.48 13.07 3.33
N PHE A 89 -16.60 12.95 2.62
CA PHE A 89 -17.15 11.66 2.22
C PHE A 89 -16.23 10.92 1.24
N TYR A 90 -15.72 11.63 0.25
CA TYR A 90 -14.76 11.09 -0.73
C TYR A 90 -13.44 10.70 -0.08
N GLU A 91 -12.91 11.51 0.83
CA GLU A 91 -11.69 11.23 1.55
C GLU A 91 -11.81 9.99 2.45
N GLN A 92 -12.93 9.81 3.15
CA GLN A 92 -13.18 8.61 3.95
C GLN A 92 -13.24 7.34 3.09
N ARG A 93 -13.79 7.44 1.88
CA ARG A 93 -13.73 6.37 0.89
C ARG A 93 -12.29 6.04 0.47
N LEU A 94 -11.48 7.06 0.18
CA LEU A 94 -10.06 6.85 -0.17
C LEU A 94 -9.27 6.15 0.95
N ILE A 95 -9.53 6.53 2.20
CA ILE A 95 -8.90 5.88 3.35
C ILE A 95 -9.32 4.42 3.45
N ARG A 96 -10.61 4.12 3.33
CA ARG A 96 -11.10 2.75 3.35
C ARG A 96 -10.48 1.90 2.23
N GLU A 97 -10.40 2.43 1.01
CA GLU A 97 -9.78 1.73 -0.12
C GLU A 97 -8.30 1.43 0.14
N GLN A 98 -7.55 2.34 0.74
CA GLN A 98 -6.16 2.12 1.12
C GLN A 98 -6.02 1.06 2.23
N VAL A 99 -6.87 1.11 3.26
CA VAL A 99 -6.88 0.09 4.33
C VAL A 99 -7.17 -1.30 3.76
N VAL A 100 -8.14 -1.42 2.86
CA VAL A 100 -8.44 -2.68 2.18
C VAL A 100 -7.26 -3.16 1.34
N ALA A 101 -6.62 -2.26 0.58
CA ALA A 101 -5.46 -2.60 -0.24
C ALA A 101 -4.26 -3.09 0.59
N LEU A 102 -4.06 -2.51 1.78
CA LEU A 102 -2.92 -2.84 2.65
C LEU A 102 -3.17 -4.05 3.56
N THR A 103 -4.41 -4.30 3.97
CA THR A 103 -4.74 -5.30 4.99
C THR A 103 -5.73 -6.37 4.56
N GLY A 104 -6.44 -6.17 3.45
CA GLY A 104 -7.57 -7.02 3.03
C GLY A 104 -8.83 -6.83 3.90
N GLN A 105 -8.81 -5.93 4.88
CA GLN A 105 -9.90 -5.66 5.80
C GLN A 105 -10.42 -4.23 5.62
N ARG A 106 -11.69 -4.01 5.96
CA ARG A 106 -12.30 -2.69 5.88
C ARG A 106 -11.77 -1.72 6.94
N TYR A 107 -11.46 -2.24 8.12
CA TYR A 107 -10.99 -1.46 9.25
C TYR A 107 -9.69 -2.03 9.80
N LEU A 108 -8.81 -1.14 10.26
CA LEU A 108 -7.70 -1.49 11.13
C LEU A 108 -8.24 -1.90 12.50
N ASP A 109 -7.44 -2.62 13.27
CA ASP A 109 -7.84 -3.12 14.58
C ASP A 109 -8.33 -2.00 15.51
N GLY A 110 -9.51 -2.22 16.11
CA GLY A 110 -10.11 -1.31 17.08
C GLY A 110 -11.12 -0.31 16.50
N TYR A 111 -11.36 -0.31 15.18
CA TYR A 111 -12.34 0.59 14.55
C TYR A 111 -13.54 -0.17 14.00
N SER A 112 -14.71 0.49 14.01
CA SER A 112 -15.97 -0.08 13.56
C SER A 112 -16.70 0.77 12.50
N ASN A 113 -16.26 2.00 12.27
CA ASN A 113 -16.82 2.87 11.25
C ASN A 113 -15.75 3.76 10.61
N ASP A 114 -16.02 4.23 9.39
CA ASP A 114 -15.09 4.98 8.56
C ASP A 114 -14.69 6.34 9.18
N GLU A 115 -15.62 7.05 9.81
CA GLU A 115 -15.37 8.37 10.40
C GLU A 115 -14.49 8.29 11.65
N GLU A 116 -14.77 7.32 12.51
CA GLU A 116 -13.96 7.04 13.70
C GLU A 116 -12.52 6.69 13.33
N GLN A 117 -12.37 5.76 12.38
CA GLN A 117 -11.06 5.37 11.87
C GLN A 117 -10.31 6.56 11.26
N PHE A 118 -10.96 7.32 10.39
CA PHE A 118 -10.35 8.48 9.75
C PHE A 118 -9.90 9.52 10.76
N LYS A 119 -10.75 9.86 11.74
CA LYS A 119 -10.40 10.82 12.80
C LYS A 119 -9.21 10.36 13.62
N ALA A 120 -9.22 9.10 14.08
CA ALA A 120 -8.13 8.55 14.89
C ALA A 120 -6.81 8.49 14.13
N LEU A 121 -6.82 8.12 12.86
CA LEU A 121 -5.63 8.12 12.00
C LEU A 121 -5.11 9.54 11.73
N MET A 122 -5.99 10.52 11.57
CA MET A 122 -5.59 11.93 11.46
C MET A 122 -4.99 12.47 12.76
N ASP A 123 -5.60 12.17 13.90
CA ASP A 123 -5.07 12.58 15.21
C ASP A 123 -3.67 12.01 15.43
N ALA A 124 -3.44 10.74 15.08
CA ALA A 124 -2.12 10.12 15.14
C ALA A 124 -1.11 10.78 14.17
N GLY A 125 -1.55 11.12 12.96
CA GLY A 125 -0.74 11.83 11.97
C GLY A 125 -0.37 13.25 12.42
N ILE A 126 -1.31 13.97 13.04
CA ILE A 126 -1.06 15.30 13.62
C ILE A 126 -0.01 15.22 14.73
N ALA A 127 -0.15 14.26 15.65
CA ALA A 127 0.81 14.05 16.73
C ALA A 127 2.21 13.74 16.20
N PHE A 128 2.31 12.84 15.22
CA PHE A 128 3.57 12.48 14.57
C PHE A 128 4.19 13.68 13.84
N GLY A 129 3.40 14.42 13.05
CA GLY A 129 3.87 15.57 12.32
C GLY A 129 4.38 16.70 13.24
N LYS A 130 3.74 16.92 14.37
CA LYS A 130 4.19 17.90 15.39
C LYS A 130 5.45 17.42 16.10
N GLN A 131 5.53 16.13 16.44
CA GLN A 131 6.71 15.57 17.11
C GLN A 131 7.97 15.70 16.28
N TYR A 132 7.88 15.49 14.97
CA TYR A 132 9.02 15.53 14.04
C TYR A 132 9.09 16.80 13.20
N ASN A 133 8.29 17.83 13.53
CA ASN A 133 8.24 19.11 12.84
C ASN A 133 8.03 18.97 11.32
N LEU A 134 7.07 18.13 10.93
CA LEU A 134 6.76 17.86 9.53
C LEU A 134 5.74 18.87 9.00
N THR A 135 5.75 19.05 7.68
CA THR A 135 4.80 19.93 6.98
C THR A 135 3.79 19.07 6.20
N PRO A 136 2.47 19.22 6.43
CA PRO A 136 1.47 18.55 5.62
C PRO A 136 1.62 18.89 4.13
N GLY A 137 1.51 17.87 3.30
CA GLY A 137 1.71 17.96 1.86
C GLY A 137 3.02 17.34 1.38
N VAL A 138 4.02 17.26 2.25
CA VAL A 138 5.28 16.57 1.95
C VAL A 138 5.18 15.12 2.39
N ALA A 139 5.27 14.19 1.44
CA ALA A 139 5.26 12.75 1.73
C ALA A 139 6.42 12.37 2.65
N LEU A 140 6.20 11.34 3.47
CA LEU A 140 7.24 10.84 4.37
C LEU A 140 8.39 10.21 3.59
N THR A 141 9.61 10.40 4.09
CA THR A 141 10.77 9.63 3.65
C THR A 141 10.74 8.22 4.26
N ALA A 142 11.55 7.29 3.73
CA ALA A 142 11.66 5.96 4.30
C ALA A 142 12.14 6.00 5.77
N GLU A 143 13.06 6.90 6.10
CA GLU A 143 13.56 7.09 7.47
C GLU A 143 12.45 7.63 8.39
N GLN A 144 11.64 8.57 7.93
CA GLN A 144 10.50 9.06 8.71
C GLN A 144 9.43 7.98 8.90
N MET A 145 9.16 7.18 7.87
CA MET A 145 8.26 6.02 7.99
C MET A 145 8.75 5.02 9.05
N ALA A 146 10.05 4.77 9.11
CA ALA A 146 10.64 3.87 10.10
C ALA A 146 10.49 4.35 11.56
N LEU A 147 10.19 5.63 11.79
CA LEU A 147 9.92 6.20 13.11
C LEU A 147 8.47 5.99 13.58
N LEU A 148 7.57 5.54 12.69
CA LEU A 148 6.17 5.33 13.04
C LEU A 148 6.01 4.18 14.03
N THR A 149 5.24 4.44 15.10
CA THR A 149 4.91 3.47 16.15
C THR A 149 3.47 2.96 16.05
N GLY A 150 2.71 3.46 15.10
CA GLY A 150 1.31 3.10 14.88
C GLY A 150 0.86 3.51 13.48
N ASP A 151 -0.41 3.25 13.21
CA ASP A 151 -1.05 3.64 11.95
C ASP A 151 -1.36 5.13 11.96
N ILE A 152 -1.13 5.80 10.83
CA ILE A 152 -1.46 7.22 10.67
C ILE A 152 -2.09 7.49 9.32
N VAL A 153 -2.78 8.62 9.21
CA VAL A 153 -3.04 9.34 7.97
C VAL A 153 -2.14 10.57 7.93
N TRP A 154 -1.52 10.77 6.79
CA TRP A 154 -0.74 11.97 6.49
C TRP A 154 -1.19 12.58 5.18
N LEU A 155 -1.22 13.91 5.08
CA LEU A 155 -1.56 14.60 3.84
C LEU A 155 -0.34 14.70 2.93
N VAL A 156 -0.51 14.31 1.66
CA VAL A 156 0.51 14.41 0.64
C VAL A 156 0.01 15.23 -0.54
N ASN A 157 0.88 16.03 -1.14
CA ASN A 157 0.56 16.75 -2.36
C ASN A 157 0.69 15.81 -3.55
N THR A 158 -0.29 15.87 -4.44
CA THR A 158 -0.28 15.12 -5.68
C THR A 158 -0.80 15.99 -6.82
N THR A 159 -0.33 15.72 -8.02
CA THR A 159 -0.83 16.38 -9.23
C THR A 159 -1.85 15.49 -9.90
N VAL A 160 -3.05 16.01 -10.14
CA VAL A 160 -4.13 15.31 -10.84
C VAL A 160 -4.38 15.94 -12.19
N THR A 161 -4.73 15.11 -13.18
CA THR A 161 -5.08 15.55 -14.53
C THR A 161 -6.59 15.70 -14.64
N LEU A 162 -7.04 16.87 -15.09
CA LEU A 162 -8.44 17.18 -15.32
C LEU A 162 -8.89 16.64 -16.69
N PRO A 163 -10.21 16.53 -16.95
CA PRO A 163 -10.74 16.06 -18.23
C PRO A 163 -10.32 16.89 -19.44
N ASP A 164 -10.01 18.17 -19.26
CA ASP A 164 -9.50 19.05 -20.30
C ASP A 164 -7.98 18.91 -20.56
N GLY A 165 -7.29 18.01 -19.85
CA GLY A 165 -5.87 17.78 -19.94
C GLY A 165 -5.01 18.71 -19.08
N SER A 166 -5.60 19.72 -18.43
CA SER A 166 -4.89 20.56 -17.47
C SER A 166 -4.62 19.79 -16.17
N THR A 167 -3.73 20.32 -15.33
CA THR A 167 -3.36 19.68 -14.06
C THR A 167 -3.59 20.61 -12.89
N GLN A 168 -3.92 20.04 -11.75
CA GLN A 168 -3.98 20.74 -10.47
C GLN A 168 -3.22 19.95 -9.39
N THR A 169 -2.53 20.67 -8.50
CA THR A 169 -1.94 20.10 -7.29
C THR A 169 -2.97 20.14 -6.16
N VAL A 170 -3.23 18.99 -5.56
CA VAL A 170 -4.18 18.83 -4.46
C VAL A 170 -3.55 18.06 -3.32
N GLN A 171 -4.07 18.22 -2.11
CA GLN A 171 -3.71 17.38 -0.97
C GLN A 171 -4.61 16.15 -0.90
N VAL A 172 -4.00 15.01 -0.60
CA VAL A 172 -4.68 13.71 -0.50
C VAL A 172 -4.30 13.05 0.82
N PRO A 173 -5.27 12.52 1.57
CA PRO A 173 -4.97 11.73 2.75
C PRO A 173 -4.40 10.37 2.34
N GLN A 174 -3.25 10.02 2.90
CA GLN A 174 -2.53 8.78 2.65
C GLN A 174 -2.38 7.99 3.93
N VAL A 175 -2.69 6.69 3.88
CA VAL A 175 -2.56 5.77 5.02
C VAL A 175 -1.15 5.19 5.05
N TYR A 176 -0.55 5.24 6.23
CA TYR A 176 0.64 4.48 6.59
C TYR A 176 0.23 3.48 7.66
N ALA A 177 0.21 2.20 7.32
CA ALA A 177 -0.22 1.15 8.21
C ALA A 177 0.97 0.38 8.76
N ARG A 178 0.99 0.23 10.08
CA ARG A 178 1.96 -0.61 10.75
C ARG A 178 1.49 -2.05 10.74
N VAL A 179 2.32 -2.93 10.20
CA VAL A 179 2.10 -4.38 10.21
C VAL A 179 3.00 -5.00 11.26
N LYS A 180 2.41 -5.69 12.24
CA LYS A 180 3.16 -6.43 13.24
C LYS A 180 3.64 -7.76 12.67
N PRO A 181 4.78 -8.29 13.12
CA PRO A 181 5.18 -9.67 12.81
C PRO A 181 4.03 -10.63 13.19
N GLY A 182 3.50 -11.35 12.19
CA GLY A 182 2.35 -12.25 12.35
C GLY A 182 0.99 -11.68 11.93
N ASP A 183 0.83 -10.36 11.75
CA ASP A 183 -0.41 -9.75 11.22
C ASP A 183 -0.56 -10.00 9.71
N VAL A 184 0.55 -10.13 8.99
CA VAL A 184 0.56 -10.73 7.67
C VAL A 184 0.43 -12.22 7.87
N ASN A 185 -0.80 -12.68 7.99
CA ASN A 185 -1.07 -14.11 8.03
C ASN A 185 -0.57 -14.70 6.71
N SER A 186 0.54 -15.39 6.79
CA SER A 186 1.25 -16.00 5.67
C SER A 186 0.38 -17.01 4.88
N ALA A 187 -0.75 -17.40 5.43
CA ALA A 187 -1.69 -18.31 4.80
C ALA A 187 -2.70 -17.55 3.94
N GLY A 188 -2.29 -17.10 2.75
CA GLY A 188 -3.18 -16.64 1.71
C GLY A 188 -3.43 -15.14 1.61
N ALA A 189 -2.62 -14.30 2.26
CA ALA A 189 -2.71 -12.86 2.04
C ALA A 189 -2.39 -12.51 0.59
N LEU A 190 -3.31 -11.81 -0.06
CA LEU A 190 -3.11 -11.25 -1.39
C LEU A 190 -2.66 -9.81 -1.24
N ILE A 191 -1.42 -9.53 -1.55
CA ILE A 191 -0.95 -8.16 -1.80
C ILE A 191 -0.92 -7.96 -3.31
N ALA A 192 -1.78 -7.11 -3.81
CA ALA A 192 -1.90 -6.87 -5.24
C ALA A 192 -2.00 -5.36 -5.54
N GLY A 193 -1.28 -4.94 -6.56
CA GLY A 193 -1.27 -3.57 -7.03
C GLY A 193 -0.91 -3.51 -8.52
N ARG A 194 -0.90 -2.32 -9.09
CA ARG A 194 -0.37 -2.12 -10.44
C ARG A 194 1.13 -2.32 -10.45
N ASP A 195 1.80 -1.64 -9.55
CA ASP A 195 3.22 -1.75 -9.30
C ASP A 195 3.42 -2.01 -7.80
N MET A 196 4.22 -2.99 -7.49
CA MET A 196 4.55 -3.37 -6.11
C MET A 196 6.05 -3.17 -5.91
N VAL A 197 6.40 -2.33 -4.94
CA VAL A 197 7.79 -2.11 -4.55
C VAL A 197 7.91 -2.36 -3.05
N MET A 198 8.70 -3.35 -2.67
CA MET A 198 9.03 -3.64 -1.28
C MET A 198 10.53 -3.58 -1.08
N LYS A 199 10.95 -2.86 -0.04
CA LYS A 199 12.33 -2.80 0.40
C LYS A 199 12.38 -3.08 1.89
N LEU A 200 13.00 -4.19 2.26
CA LEU A 200 13.12 -4.67 3.62
C LEU A 200 14.59 -4.65 4.06
N ASP A 201 14.82 -4.26 5.30
CA ASP A 201 16.16 -4.39 5.89
C ASP A 201 16.42 -5.80 6.44
N GLY A 202 15.36 -6.55 6.75
CA GLY A 202 15.39 -7.96 7.16
C GLY A 202 14.99 -8.92 6.06
N ASP A 203 14.54 -10.11 6.46
CA ASP A 203 14.11 -11.18 5.57
C ASP A 203 12.67 -10.97 5.09
N LEU A 204 12.42 -11.38 3.84
CA LEU A 204 11.09 -11.50 3.28
C LEU A 204 10.65 -12.96 3.30
N PHE A 205 9.55 -13.28 3.98
CA PHE A 205 8.90 -14.58 3.93
C PHE A 205 7.57 -14.47 3.20
N ASN A 206 7.41 -15.18 2.10
CA ASN A 206 6.18 -15.24 1.35
C ASN A 206 5.64 -16.66 1.29
N SER A 207 4.43 -16.86 1.81
CA SER A 207 3.62 -18.08 1.62
C SER A 207 2.22 -17.76 1.07
N GLY A 208 2.00 -16.49 0.71
CA GLY A 208 0.79 -15.97 0.11
C GLY A 208 0.99 -15.60 -1.37
N LYS A 209 0.20 -14.66 -1.84
CA LYS A 209 0.30 -14.15 -3.21
C LYS A 209 0.72 -12.68 -3.22
N LEU A 210 1.87 -12.42 -3.86
CA LEU A 210 2.35 -11.09 -4.19
C LEU A 210 2.16 -10.88 -5.70
N ALA A 211 1.36 -9.92 -6.07
CA ALA A 211 1.03 -9.70 -7.47
C ALA A 211 1.11 -8.22 -7.86
N GLY A 212 1.92 -7.91 -8.87
CA GLY A 212 1.93 -6.61 -9.53
C GLY A 212 1.40 -6.75 -10.95
N LYS A 213 0.45 -5.91 -11.34
CA LYS A 213 -0.07 -5.95 -12.71
C LYS A 213 1.02 -5.62 -13.74
N GLN A 214 1.91 -4.70 -13.42
CA GLN A 214 3.05 -4.33 -14.25
C GLN A 214 4.38 -4.72 -13.61
N THR A 215 4.67 -4.24 -12.42
CA THR A 215 5.99 -4.44 -11.80
C THR A 215 5.85 -5.02 -10.39
N VAL A 216 6.70 -5.99 -10.07
CA VAL A 216 6.98 -6.44 -8.71
C VAL A 216 8.47 -6.28 -8.47
N GLN A 217 8.85 -5.41 -7.55
CA GLN A 217 10.24 -5.20 -7.14
C GLN A 217 10.38 -5.47 -5.65
N LEU A 218 11.11 -6.52 -5.30
CA LEU A 218 11.33 -6.94 -3.92
C LEU A 218 12.83 -6.88 -3.60
N SER A 219 13.16 -6.24 -2.49
CA SER A 219 14.53 -6.16 -1.98
C SER A 219 14.54 -6.49 -0.49
N ALA A 220 15.41 -7.42 -0.06
CA ALA A 220 15.47 -7.88 1.33
C ALA A 220 16.88 -8.39 1.68
N GLU A 221 17.12 -8.75 2.96
CA GLU A 221 18.32 -9.49 3.35
C GLU A 221 18.30 -10.89 2.73
N ASN A 222 17.25 -11.66 3.01
CA ASN A 222 16.93 -12.91 2.34
C ASN A 222 15.50 -12.87 1.81
N ILE A 223 15.25 -13.58 0.70
CA ILE A 223 13.91 -13.78 0.15
C ILE A 223 13.57 -15.25 0.24
N HIS A 224 12.54 -15.59 1.01
CA HIS A 224 12.01 -16.94 1.18
C HIS A 224 10.60 -17.00 0.62
N ASN A 225 10.40 -17.69 -0.50
CA ASN A 225 9.10 -17.94 -1.09
C ASN A 225 8.73 -19.43 -0.89
N GLN A 226 7.97 -19.70 0.18
CA GLN A 226 7.59 -21.07 0.56
C GLN A 226 6.12 -21.34 0.21
N ALA A 227 5.89 -22.11 -0.83
CA ALA A 227 4.57 -22.36 -1.41
C ALA A 227 3.80 -21.09 -1.77
N GLY A 228 4.46 -19.94 -1.77
CA GLY A 228 3.89 -18.65 -2.13
C GLY A 228 3.98 -18.37 -3.62
N SER A 229 3.30 -17.33 -4.07
CA SER A 229 3.30 -16.89 -5.46
C SER A 229 3.78 -15.44 -5.57
N ILE A 230 4.71 -15.18 -6.48
CA ILE A 230 5.18 -13.84 -6.85
C ILE A 230 4.98 -13.68 -8.35
N GLN A 231 4.11 -12.76 -8.76
CA GLN A 231 3.66 -12.64 -10.14
C GLN A 231 3.64 -11.17 -10.61
N GLY A 232 4.05 -10.95 -11.85
CA GLY A 232 3.99 -9.61 -12.47
C GLY A 232 4.32 -9.66 -13.95
N ALA A 233 4.17 -8.54 -14.65
CA ALA A 233 4.74 -8.43 -16.00
C ALA A 233 6.27 -8.37 -15.88
N ASN A 234 6.79 -7.54 -15.01
CA ASN A 234 8.21 -7.46 -14.70
C ASN A 234 8.43 -7.77 -13.22
N VAL A 235 9.22 -8.78 -12.91
CA VAL A 235 9.53 -9.21 -11.55
C VAL A 235 11.02 -9.04 -11.30
N SER A 236 11.38 -8.28 -10.27
CA SER A 236 12.78 -8.08 -9.84
C SER A 236 12.92 -8.45 -8.37
N LEU A 237 13.72 -9.46 -8.10
CA LEU A 237 14.04 -9.94 -6.76
C LEU A 237 15.53 -9.64 -6.48
N THR A 238 15.79 -8.93 -5.39
CA THR A 238 17.16 -8.62 -4.97
C THR A 238 17.33 -8.98 -3.50
N ALA A 239 18.16 -9.96 -3.22
CA ALA A 239 18.56 -10.31 -1.85
C ALA A 239 20.01 -9.93 -1.60
N ARG A 240 20.30 -9.39 -0.40
CA ARG A 240 21.70 -9.15 -0.01
C ARG A 240 22.45 -10.46 0.23
N THR A 241 21.74 -11.50 0.64
CA THR A 241 22.32 -12.82 0.91
C THR A 241 21.70 -13.87 -0.01
N ASP A 242 20.51 -14.41 0.26
CA ASP A 242 19.96 -15.55 -0.46
C ASP A 242 18.53 -15.32 -1.00
N ILE A 243 18.24 -15.99 -2.12
CA ILE A 243 16.87 -16.18 -2.62
C ILE A 243 16.55 -17.67 -2.58
N ASN A 244 15.55 -18.06 -1.78
CA ASN A 244 15.09 -19.44 -1.66
C ASN A 244 13.60 -19.52 -2.01
N SER A 245 13.27 -20.26 -3.07
CA SER A 245 11.88 -20.57 -3.43
C SER A 245 11.67 -22.08 -3.40
N THR A 246 10.81 -22.53 -2.48
CA THR A 246 10.52 -23.96 -2.29
C THR A 246 9.02 -24.20 -2.48
N GLY A 247 8.66 -24.97 -3.50
CA GLY A 247 7.27 -25.23 -3.86
C GLY A 247 6.47 -23.97 -4.20
N GLY A 248 7.18 -22.86 -4.44
CA GLY A 248 6.58 -21.56 -4.73
C GLY A 248 6.56 -21.24 -6.23
N LEU A 249 5.69 -20.32 -6.62
CA LEU A 249 5.57 -19.83 -7.99
C LEU A 249 6.28 -18.48 -8.13
N LEU A 250 7.21 -18.38 -9.06
CA LEU A 250 7.79 -17.12 -9.55
C LEU A 250 7.41 -16.99 -11.01
N GLN A 251 6.59 -16.00 -11.35
CA GLN A 251 6.08 -15.83 -12.71
C GLN A 251 6.20 -14.38 -13.18
N ALA A 252 6.77 -14.20 -14.34
CA ALA A 252 6.78 -12.94 -15.06
C ALA A 252 6.35 -13.17 -16.50
N THR A 253 5.56 -12.25 -17.06
CA THR A 253 5.16 -12.31 -18.48
C THR A 253 6.18 -11.66 -19.39
N ASP A 254 6.92 -10.67 -18.92
CA ASP A 254 7.88 -9.90 -19.72
C ASP A 254 9.33 -10.14 -19.26
N SER A 255 9.63 -9.95 -17.98
CA SER A 255 10.97 -10.14 -17.46
C SER A 255 11.00 -10.61 -16.01
N LEU A 256 11.87 -11.58 -15.72
CA LEU A 256 12.21 -12.03 -14.37
C LEU A 256 13.70 -11.81 -14.12
N LEU A 257 14.02 -10.98 -13.15
CA LEU A 257 15.37 -10.75 -12.68
C LEU A 257 15.48 -11.20 -11.22
N ALA A 258 16.41 -12.09 -10.93
CA ALA A 258 16.73 -12.49 -9.56
C ALA A 258 18.23 -12.30 -9.33
N MET A 259 18.58 -11.57 -8.29
CA MET A 259 19.95 -11.30 -7.87
C MET A 259 20.11 -11.60 -6.38
N ALA A 260 21.07 -12.42 -6.04
CA ALA A 260 21.45 -12.69 -4.66
C ALA A 260 22.95 -12.46 -4.46
N GLY A 261 23.32 -12.01 -3.27
CA GLY A 261 24.73 -11.82 -2.93
C GLY A 261 25.48 -13.14 -2.74
N ARG A 262 24.77 -14.24 -2.43
CA ARG A 262 25.35 -15.56 -2.22
C ARG A 262 24.68 -16.62 -3.10
N ASP A 263 23.46 -17.06 -2.79
CA ASP A 263 22.83 -18.19 -3.46
C ASP A 263 21.40 -17.92 -3.92
N ILE A 264 21.02 -18.54 -5.05
CA ILE A 264 19.65 -18.63 -5.53
C ILE A 264 19.29 -20.11 -5.60
N SER A 265 18.32 -20.53 -4.76
CA SER A 265 17.83 -21.90 -4.72
C SER A 265 16.34 -21.93 -5.10
N LEU A 266 16.04 -22.64 -6.19
CA LEU A 266 14.68 -22.85 -6.68
C LEU A 266 14.40 -24.34 -6.64
N THR A 267 13.55 -24.78 -5.70
CA THR A 267 13.24 -26.21 -5.52
C THR A 267 11.73 -26.43 -5.61
N THR A 268 11.36 -27.51 -6.26
CA THR A 268 9.96 -27.95 -6.33
C THR A 268 9.67 -28.93 -5.20
N THR A 269 8.42 -28.96 -4.74
CA THR A 269 7.93 -30.02 -3.85
C THR A 269 7.38 -31.17 -4.69
N THR A 270 7.72 -32.41 -4.32
CA THR A 270 7.17 -33.60 -4.93
C THR A 270 6.23 -34.30 -3.97
N ARG A 271 5.11 -34.77 -4.48
CA ARG A 271 4.17 -35.59 -3.73
C ARG A 271 4.19 -36.99 -4.28
N THR A 272 4.55 -37.96 -3.45
CA THR A 272 4.50 -39.38 -3.80
C THR A 272 3.25 -39.99 -3.18
N ALA A 273 2.40 -40.58 -4.00
CA ALA A 273 1.27 -41.37 -3.56
C ALA A 273 1.55 -42.83 -3.89
N GLN A 274 1.41 -43.69 -2.87
CA GLN A 274 1.57 -45.13 -3.01
C GLN A 274 0.22 -45.81 -2.79
N SER A 275 -0.08 -46.80 -3.60
CA SER A 275 -1.29 -47.61 -3.45
C SER A 275 -0.96 -49.08 -3.76
N ASP A 276 -1.28 -49.94 -2.81
CA ASP A 276 -1.16 -51.38 -2.94
C ASP A 276 -2.55 -52.00 -3.19
N ALA A 277 -2.68 -52.66 -4.31
CA ALA A 277 -3.93 -53.39 -4.67
C ALA A 277 -3.59 -54.84 -5.02
N GLY A 278 -3.73 -55.75 -4.05
CA GLY A 278 -3.39 -57.15 -4.20
C GLY A 278 -1.89 -57.37 -4.40
N GLN A 279 -1.53 -57.94 -5.54
CA GLN A 279 -0.12 -58.17 -5.92
C GLN A 279 0.50 -57.00 -6.68
N ASN A 280 -0.24 -55.94 -6.95
CA ASN A 280 0.25 -54.78 -7.71
C ASN A 280 0.57 -53.61 -6.75
N HIS A 281 1.80 -53.13 -6.89
CA HIS A 281 2.27 -51.92 -6.22
C HIS A 281 2.31 -50.78 -7.22
N PHE A 282 1.64 -49.62 -6.90
CA PHE A 282 1.63 -48.42 -7.71
C PHE A 282 2.22 -47.29 -6.93
N GLU A 283 3.26 -46.67 -7.50
CA GLU A 283 3.83 -45.46 -7.00
C GLU A 283 3.69 -44.36 -8.05
N ARG A 284 3.13 -43.23 -7.64
CA ARG A 284 3.03 -42.03 -8.48
C ARG A 284 3.67 -40.87 -7.78
N THR A 285 4.68 -40.30 -8.41
CA THR A 285 5.27 -39.05 -7.99
C THR A 285 4.78 -37.94 -8.90
N SER A 286 4.20 -36.90 -8.33
CA SER A 286 3.84 -35.67 -9.03
C SER A 286 4.67 -34.50 -8.51
N ILE A 287 5.01 -33.59 -9.40
CA ILE A 287 5.65 -32.31 -9.09
C ILE A 287 4.50 -31.30 -8.91
N ASP A 288 4.45 -30.65 -7.76
CA ASP A 288 3.49 -29.57 -7.48
C ASP A 288 4.11 -28.22 -7.81
#